data_4cc196c0c5c0bc9b9492dc7f1d2e4c29
#
_entry.id   4cc196c0c5c0bc9b9492dc7f1d2e4c29
#
_cell.length_a   1.000
_cell.length_b   1.000
_cell.length_c   1.000
_cell.angle_alpha   90.00
_cell.angle_beta   90.00
_cell.angle_gamma   90.00
#
_symmetry.space_group_name_H-M   'P 1'
#
loop_
_entity.id
_entity.type
_entity.pdbx_description
1 polymer ?
#
loop_
_entity_poly.entity_id
_entity_poly.type
_entity_poly.pdbx_seq_one_letter_code
_entity_poly.pdbx_strand_id
1 'polypeptide(L)'
;IVMFLADNIGSSISVSSIGNTLVNEGLLEDGKRKGTPSAHTVQAYVNALLEAYFFYDIKRFDIKGKEFLRTLGKYYIVDIGLRNYLLGFRDRDSGHVIENVVYFELLRRGYDVSIGKVDNSEVDFIATKVDDKLYVQVTESMTSEDVRKRELAPLQKISDNYEKIVLSLNTGMDSSYDGIKSINLIDWLISE
;
A
#
# COMPACT_ATOMS: atom_id res chain seq x y z
N ILE A 1 17.10 6.24 5.64
CA ILE A 1 15.80 6.53 5.00
C ILE A 1 15.44 5.42 4.01
N VAL A 2 16.31 5.04 3.05
CA VAL A 2 16.03 3.98 2.07
C VAL A 2 15.60 2.68 2.75
N MET A 3 16.39 2.18 3.71
CA MET A 3 16.07 0.96 4.45
C MET A 3 14.75 1.07 5.24
N PHE A 4 14.51 2.24 5.86
CA PHE A 4 13.27 2.50 6.58
C PHE A 4 12.05 2.42 5.64
N LEU A 5 12.11 3.07 4.47
CA LEU A 5 11.02 3.02 3.49
C LEU A 5 10.83 1.60 2.95
N ALA A 6 11.92 0.88 2.65
CA ALA A 6 11.87 -0.50 2.18
C ALA A 6 11.28 -1.46 3.23
N ASP A 7 11.53 -1.23 4.52
CA ASP A 7 10.98 -2.02 5.64
C ASP A 7 9.50 -1.74 5.90
N ASN A 8 9.01 -0.58 5.48
CA ASN A 8 7.66 -0.10 5.75
C ASN A 8 6.83 0.10 4.47
N ILE A 9 7.13 -0.62 3.38
CA ILE A 9 6.30 -0.57 2.17
C ILE A 9 4.84 -0.92 2.53
N GLY A 10 3.87 -0.29 1.87
CA GLY A 10 2.45 -0.52 2.14
C GLY A 10 1.94 0.01 3.49
N SER A 11 2.81 0.50 4.36
CA SER A 11 2.42 1.09 5.64
C SER A 11 2.18 2.60 5.52
N SER A 12 1.18 3.11 6.26
CA SER A 12 0.92 4.55 6.33
C SER A 12 2.02 5.27 7.12
N ILE A 13 2.80 6.13 6.45
CA ILE A 13 3.98 6.79 7.02
C ILE A 13 3.85 8.31 6.94
N SER A 14 4.34 9.01 7.97
CA SER A 14 4.59 10.45 7.93
C SER A 14 6.08 10.75 7.88
N VAL A 15 6.46 11.87 7.28
CA VAL A 15 7.85 12.35 7.27
C VAL A 15 8.40 12.53 8.69
N SER A 16 7.54 12.96 9.62
CA SER A 16 7.91 13.10 11.03
C SER A 16 8.21 11.77 11.70
N SER A 17 7.48 10.70 11.35
CA SER A 17 7.75 9.36 11.90
C SER A 17 9.11 8.83 11.41
N ILE A 18 9.47 9.08 10.15
CA ILE A 18 10.78 8.73 9.61
C ILE A 18 11.89 9.38 10.45
N GLY A 19 11.81 10.69 10.66
CA GLY A 19 12.81 11.45 11.43
C GLY A 19 12.98 10.92 12.85
N ASN A 20 11.88 10.65 13.55
CA ASN A 20 11.90 10.13 14.91
C ASN A 20 12.51 8.72 14.99
N THR A 21 12.18 7.83 14.07
CA THR A 21 12.73 6.48 14.03
C THR A 21 14.24 6.50 13.79
N LEU A 22 14.73 7.33 12.86
CA LEU A 22 16.16 7.46 12.58
C LEU A 22 16.97 7.86 13.82
N VAL A 23 16.39 8.71 14.69
CA VAL A 23 17.03 9.10 15.96
C VAL A 23 16.97 7.97 16.97
N ASN A 24 15.81 7.36 17.16
CA ASN A 24 15.59 6.34 18.18
C ASN A 24 16.41 5.06 17.93
N GLU A 25 16.64 4.73 16.66
CA GLU A 25 17.44 3.56 16.25
C GLU A 25 18.95 3.85 16.15
N GLY A 26 19.39 5.07 16.52
CA GLY A 26 20.81 5.44 16.48
C GLY A 26 21.41 5.48 15.07
N LEU A 27 20.58 5.51 14.02
CA LEU A 27 21.02 5.47 12.63
C LEU A 27 21.64 6.80 12.14
N LEU A 28 21.74 7.78 13.02
CA LEU A 28 22.38 9.09 12.78
C LEU A 28 23.68 9.21 13.56
N GLU A 29 24.50 8.16 13.57
CA GLU A 29 25.84 8.22 14.12
C GLU A 29 26.77 9.05 13.23
N ASP A 30 26.75 10.34 13.49
CA ASP A 30 27.94 11.16 13.29
C ASP A 30 28.09 12.02 14.54
N GLY A 31 29.17 11.78 15.28
CA GLY A 31 29.45 12.28 16.64
C GLY A 31 29.48 13.81 16.81
N LYS A 32 28.81 14.58 15.97
CA LYS A 32 28.76 16.04 15.99
C LYS A 32 27.38 16.70 15.90
N ARG A 33 26.29 15.95 15.62
CA ARG A 33 24.93 16.51 15.59
C ARG A 33 23.97 15.65 16.41
N LYS A 34 23.81 15.98 17.68
CA LYS A 34 22.69 15.51 18.51
C LYS A 34 21.43 16.28 18.09
N GLY A 35 20.53 15.64 17.35
CA GLY A 35 19.22 16.22 17.04
C GLY A 35 18.47 15.44 15.95
N THR A 36 17.17 15.37 16.08
CA THR A 36 16.28 14.84 15.04
C THR A 36 16.47 15.66 13.76
N PRO A 37 16.68 15.04 12.58
CA PRO A 37 16.75 15.77 11.34
C PRO A 37 15.44 16.53 11.14
N SER A 38 15.53 17.74 10.58
CA SER A 38 14.34 18.52 10.32
C SER A 38 13.42 17.76 9.34
N ALA A 39 12.11 17.95 9.50
CA ALA A 39 11.14 17.37 8.56
C ALA A 39 11.46 17.77 7.10
N HIS A 40 11.96 18.97 6.89
CA HIS A 40 12.41 19.44 5.57
C HIS A 40 13.59 18.62 5.02
N THR A 41 14.57 18.28 5.86
CA THR A 41 15.71 17.45 5.45
C THR A 41 15.24 16.03 5.07
N VAL A 42 14.40 15.43 5.91
CA VAL A 42 13.84 14.08 5.63
C VAL A 42 13.04 14.10 4.33
N GLN A 43 12.18 15.12 4.14
CA GLN A 43 11.38 15.27 2.92
C GLN A 43 12.26 15.41 1.68
N ALA A 44 13.36 16.15 1.75
CA ALA A 44 14.28 16.30 0.61
C ALA A 44 14.88 14.95 0.18
N TYR A 45 15.28 14.11 1.14
CA TYR A 45 15.76 12.76 0.82
C TYR A 45 14.66 11.86 0.25
N VAL A 46 13.45 11.92 0.81
CA VAL A 46 12.30 11.15 0.28
C VAL A 46 12.02 11.59 -1.15
N ASN A 47 11.96 12.90 -1.42
CA ASN A 47 11.72 13.42 -2.77
C ASN A 47 12.79 12.93 -3.77
N ALA A 48 14.07 12.95 -3.38
CA ALA A 48 15.14 12.44 -4.25
C ALA A 48 14.96 10.95 -4.60
N LEU A 49 14.45 10.13 -3.66
CA LEU A 49 14.15 8.72 -3.91
C LEU A 49 12.92 8.53 -4.81
N LEU A 50 11.92 9.40 -4.71
CA LEU A 50 10.75 9.42 -5.60
C LEU A 50 11.16 9.88 -7.01
N GLU A 51 11.94 10.94 -7.14
CA GLU A 51 12.47 11.43 -8.41
C GLU A 51 13.39 10.41 -9.12
N ALA A 52 14.11 9.61 -8.35
CA ALA A 52 14.92 8.51 -8.85
C ALA A 52 14.10 7.23 -9.18
N TYR A 53 12.79 7.26 -8.99
CA TYR A 53 11.89 6.10 -9.18
C TYR A 53 12.26 4.86 -8.34
N PHE A 54 12.93 5.07 -7.22
CA PHE A 54 13.19 3.99 -6.25
C PHE A 54 11.94 3.61 -5.47
N PHE A 55 11.14 4.64 -5.13
CA PHE A 55 9.86 4.50 -4.46
C PHE A 55 8.79 5.30 -5.20
N TYR A 56 7.56 4.90 -4.96
CA TYR A 56 6.35 5.56 -5.44
C TYR A 56 5.49 5.90 -4.22
N ASP A 57 5.05 7.14 -4.12
CA ASP A 57 4.12 7.57 -3.08
C ASP A 57 2.68 7.48 -3.58
N ILE A 58 1.79 7.00 -2.71
CA ILE A 58 0.38 6.94 -2.99
C ILE A 58 -0.37 7.81 -2.00
N LYS A 59 -1.22 8.66 -2.52
CA LYS A 59 -2.09 9.52 -1.72
C LYS A 59 -3.34 8.77 -1.26
N ARG A 60 -3.83 9.15 -0.09
CA ARG A 60 -5.10 8.66 0.44
C ARG A 60 -6.26 9.50 -0.07
N PHE A 61 -7.34 8.84 -0.45
CA PHE A 61 -8.58 9.46 -0.89
C PHE A 61 -9.71 9.09 0.08
N ASP A 62 -10.39 10.09 0.64
CA ASP A 62 -11.58 9.88 1.44
C ASP A 62 -12.78 9.62 0.53
N ILE A 63 -13.29 8.39 0.54
CA ILE A 63 -14.37 7.94 -0.37
C ILE A 63 -15.68 8.70 -0.08
N LYS A 64 -15.97 8.97 1.20
CA LYS A 64 -17.18 9.71 1.61
C LYS A 64 -17.02 11.22 1.43
N GLY A 65 -15.86 11.75 1.81
CA GLY A 65 -15.54 13.17 1.65
C GLY A 65 -15.25 13.58 0.21
N LYS A 66 -14.94 12.62 -0.67
CA LYS A 66 -14.58 12.82 -2.09
C LYS A 66 -13.40 13.78 -2.26
N GLU A 67 -12.40 13.66 -1.39
CA GLU A 67 -11.21 14.50 -1.40
C GLU A 67 -9.92 13.74 -1.09
N PHE A 68 -8.80 14.23 -1.61
CA PHE A 68 -7.49 13.72 -1.25
C PHE A 68 -7.04 14.22 0.12
N LEU A 69 -6.57 13.29 0.95
CA LEU A 69 -6.04 13.62 2.27
C LEU A 69 -4.59 14.11 2.14
N ARG A 70 -4.25 15.15 2.90
CA ARG A 70 -2.91 15.75 2.87
C ARG A 70 -1.86 15.02 3.71
N THR A 71 -2.29 14.11 4.55
CA THR A 71 -1.43 13.42 5.53
C THR A 71 -1.49 11.91 5.35
N LEU A 72 -0.37 11.25 5.66
CA LEU A 72 -0.22 9.80 5.64
C LEU A 72 -0.47 9.19 4.25
N GLY A 73 0.58 9.09 3.47
CA GLY A 73 0.62 8.24 2.27
C GLY A 73 1.26 6.89 2.57
N LYS A 74 1.20 5.98 1.61
CA LYS A 74 2.00 4.76 1.59
C LYS A 74 3.12 4.92 0.56
N TYR A 75 4.19 4.15 0.75
CA TYR A 75 5.29 4.08 -0.22
C TYR A 75 5.42 2.64 -0.71
N TYR A 76 5.64 2.48 -2.02
CA TYR A 76 5.92 1.19 -2.64
C TYR A 76 7.26 1.24 -3.32
N ILE A 77 8.02 0.14 -3.23
CA ILE A 77 9.35 0.04 -3.83
C ILE A 77 9.24 -0.50 -5.26
N VAL A 78 10.01 0.07 -6.18
CA VAL A 78 9.98 -0.30 -7.61
C VAL A 78 10.26 -1.78 -7.86
N ASP A 79 11.10 -2.40 -7.04
CA ASP A 79 11.57 -3.78 -7.23
C ASP A 79 11.70 -4.50 -5.88
N ILE A 80 11.00 -5.64 -5.76
CA ILE A 80 11.04 -6.46 -4.54
C ILE A 80 12.40 -7.15 -4.37
N GLY A 81 13.10 -7.45 -5.46
CA GLY A 81 14.48 -7.98 -5.40
C GLY A 81 15.43 -6.96 -4.77
N LEU A 82 15.29 -5.68 -5.10
CA LEU A 82 16.03 -4.59 -4.44
C LEU A 82 15.69 -4.51 -2.94
N ARG A 83 14.40 -4.61 -2.58
CA ARG A 83 13.99 -4.68 -1.17
C ARG A 83 14.67 -5.84 -0.44
N ASN A 84 14.65 -7.03 -1.02
CA ASN A 84 15.26 -8.22 -0.44
C ASN A 84 16.78 -8.11 -0.36
N TYR A 85 17.42 -7.43 -1.29
CA TYR A 85 18.85 -7.11 -1.21
C TYR A 85 19.17 -6.20 -0.01
N LEU A 86 18.34 -5.18 0.24
CA LEU A 86 18.55 -4.22 1.32
C LEU A 86 18.27 -4.81 2.71
N LEU A 87 17.24 -5.64 2.85
CA LEU A 87 16.69 -6.07 4.15
C LEU A 87 16.90 -7.56 4.45
N GLY A 88 17.30 -8.35 3.45
CA GLY A 88 17.20 -9.79 3.47
C GLY A 88 15.77 -10.27 3.19
N PHE A 89 15.64 -11.54 2.82
CA PHE A 89 14.35 -12.17 2.59
C PHE A 89 13.63 -12.43 3.93
N ARG A 90 12.33 -12.08 4.00
CA ARG A 90 11.52 -12.21 5.21
C ARG A 90 10.11 -12.70 4.85
N ASP A 91 9.76 -13.91 5.26
CA ASP A 91 8.44 -14.52 5.01
C ASP A 91 7.28 -13.74 5.65
N ARG A 92 7.52 -13.10 6.79
CA ARG A 92 6.50 -12.36 7.55
C ARG A 92 5.94 -11.11 6.84
N ASP A 93 6.61 -10.65 5.79
CA ASP A 93 6.27 -9.41 5.08
C ASP A 93 5.48 -9.68 3.79
N SER A 94 5.04 -10.93 3.57
CA SER A 94 4.38 -11.37 2.33
C SER A 94 3.14 -10.54 1.99
N GLY A 95 2.33 -10.14 2.98
CA GLY A 95 1.16 -9.28 2.75
C GLY A 95 1.53 -7.95 2.08
N HIS A 96 2.53 -7.26 2.61
CA HIS A 96 2.99 -5.98 2.02
C HIS A 96 3.67 -6.18 0.66
N VAL A 97 4.33 -7.33 0.45
CA VAL A 97 4.97 -7.66 -0.84
C VAL A 97 3.90 -7.87 -1.92
N ILE A 98 2.85 -8.65 -1.65
CA ILE A 98 1.78 -8.85 -2.63
C ILE A 98 1.00 -7.56 -2.90
N GLU A 99 0.77 -6.72 -1.88
CA GLU A 99 0.17 -5.39 -2.05
C GLU A 99 1.04 -4.51 -2.98
N ASN A 100 2.37 -4.52 -2.79
CA ASN A 100 3.32 -3.83 -3.67
C ASN A 100 3.23 -4.32 -5.13
N VAL A 101 3.13 -5.64 -5.34
CA VAL A 101 2.99 -6.22 -6.69
C VAL A 101 1.68 -5.78 -7.34
N VAL A 102 0.57 -5.83 -6.61
CA VAL A 102 -0.74 -5.38 -7.10
C VAL A 102 -0.72 -3.91 -7.48
N TYR A 103 -0.07 -3.06 -6.69
CA TYR A 103 0.07 -1.64 -7.01
C TYR A 103 0.71 -1.43 -8.38
N PHE A 104 1.86 -2.05 -8.65
CA PHE A 104 2.53 -1.90 -9.93
C PHE A 104 1.74 -2.51 -11.08
N GLU A 105 1.03 -3.60 -10.84
CA GLU A 105 0.17 -4.19 -11.86
C GLU A 105 -1.01 -3.27 -12.23
N LEU A 106 -1.63 -2.60 -11.25
CA LEU A 106 -2.65 -1.59 -11.51
C LEU A 106 -2.10 -0.43 -12.35
N LEU A 107 -0.89 0.06 -12.04
CA LEU A 107 -0.23 1.08 -12.86
C LEU A 107 0.05 0.56 -14.29
N ARG A 108 0.56 -0.67 -14.43
CA ARG A 108 0.82 -1.30 -15.73
C ARG A 108 -0.46 -1.40 -16.57
N ARG A 109 -1.58 -1.68 -15.94
CA ARG A 109 -2.91 -1.69 -16.58
C ARG A 109 -3.43 -0.29 -16.90
N GLY A 110 -2.70 0.78 -16.55
CA GLY A 110 -3.04 2.17 -16.87
C GLY A 110 -4.05 2.81 -15.92
N TYR A 111 -4.14 2.34 -14.68
CA TYR A 111 -4.95 2.99 -13.65
C TYR A 111 -4.14 4.08 -12.91
N ASP A 112 -4.83 5.15 -12.58
CA ASP A 112 -4.44 6.04 -11.50
C ASP A 112 -4.84 5.40 -10.16
N VAL A 113 -3.89 5.28 -9.24
CA VAL A 113 -4.10 4.51 -8.00
C VAL A 113 -4.03 5.41 -6.78
N SER A 114 -4.98 5.26 -5.88
CA SER A 114 -4.98 5.89 -4.56
C SER A 114 -5.39 4.90 -3.48
N ILE A 115 -5.10 5.21 -2.22
CA ILE A 115 -5.54 4.41 -1.07
C ILE A 115 -6.93 4.90 -0.67
N GLY A 116 -7.87 3.99 -0.47
CA GLY A 116 -9.22 4.32 -0.06
C GLY A 116 -9.34 4.47 1.45
N LYS A 117 -9.92 5.58 1.92
CA LYS A 117 -10.38 5.72 3.30
C LYS A 117 -11.90 5.71 3.32
N VAL A 118 -12.50 4.84 4.12
CA VAL A 118 -13.94 4.80 4.38
C VAL A 118 -14.17 4.69 5.88
N ASP A 119 -14.71 5.75 6.49
CA ASP A 119 -14.80 5.90 7.95
C ASP A 119 -13.44 5.70 8.64
N ASN A 120 -13.36 4.69 9.53
CA ASN A 120 -12.13 4.29 10.21
C ASN A 120 -11.44 3.08 9.56
N SER A 121 -11.86 2.71 8.34
CA SER A 121 -11.31 1.59 7.59
C SER A 121 -10.53 2.08 6.39
N GLU A 122 -9.61 1.25 5.92
CA GLU A 122 -8.82 1.49 4.71
C GLU A 122 -9.18 0.44 3.66
N VAL A 123 -9.26 0.86 2.42
CA VAL A 123 -9.29 0.01 1.23
C VAL A 123 -7.93 0.15 0.58
N ASP A 124 -7.27 -0.96 0.29
CA ASP A 124 -5.88 -0.93 -0.17
C ASP A 124 -5.71 -0.08 -1.41
N PHE A 125 -6.59 -0.25 -2.41
CA PHE A 125 -6.53 0.56 -3.62
C PHE A 125 -7.89 0.99 -4.13
N ILE A 126 -7.93 2.24 -4.60
CA ILE A 126 -8.93 2.77 -5.54
C ILE A 126 -8.18 2.95 -6.85
N ALA A 127 -8.52 2.17 -7.86
CA ALA A 127 -7.94 2.24 -9.20
C ALA A 127 -8.94 2.92 -10.13
N THR A 128 -8.53 4.01 -10.80
CA THR A 128 -9.41 4.82 -11.65
C THR A 128 -8.82 5.00 -13.05
N LYS A 129 -9.69 4.94 -14.05
CA LYS A 129 -9.45 5.35 -15.44
C LYS A 129 -10.55 6.30 -15.86
N VAL A 130 -10.50 6.80 -17.11
CA VAL A 130 -11.50 7.74 -17.64
C VAL A 130 -12.93 7.24 -17.41
N ASP A 131 -13.21 5.98 -17.74
CA ASP A 131 -14.56 5.40 -17.70
C ASP A 131 -14.66 4.19 -16.77
N ASP A 132 -13.65 3.94 -15.92
CA ASP A 132 -13.61 2.77 -15.07
C ASP A 132 -13.10 3.10 -13.67
N LYS A 133 -13.67 2.44 -12.67
CA LYS A 133 -13.26 2.55 -11.27
C LYS A 133 -13.41 1.21 -10.57
N LEU A 134 -12.36 0.81 -9.87
CA LEU A 134 -12.25 -0.46 -9.19
C LEU A 134 -11.79 -0.24 -7.75
N TYR A 135 -12.41 -0.92 -6.80
CA TYR A 135 -11.94 -1.00 -5.41
C TYR A 135 -11.29 -2.35 -5.18
N VAL A 136 -10.07 -2.34 -4.70
CA VAL A 136 -9.26 -3.55 -4.52
C VAL A 136 -8.81 -3.68 -3.09
N GLN A 137 -9.05 -4.86 -2.52
CA GLN A 137 -8.45 -5.31 -1.27
C GLN A 137 -7.49 -6.46 -1.58
N VAL A 138 -6.36 -6.52 -0.89
CA VAL A 138 -5.30 -7.51 -1.13
C VAL A 138 -5.01 -8.26 0.16
N THR A 139 -5.04 -9.59 0.10
CA THR A 139 -4.73 -10.43 1.27
C THR A 139 -4.04 -11.73 0.86
N GLU A 140 -3.33 -12.37 1.77
CA GLU A 140 -2.74 -13.68 1.49
C GLU A 140 -3.79 -14.78 1.35
N SER A 141 -4.85 -14.73 2.14
CA SER A 141 -5.81 -15.82 2.20
C SER A 141 -7.22 -15.35 2.54
N MET A 142 -8.20 -15.94 1.88
CA MET A 142 -9.62 -15.79 2.15
C MET A 142 -10.24 -17.07 2.75
N THR A 143 -9.44 -18.02 3.19
CA THR A 143 -9.93 -19.33 3.68
C THR A 143 -10.59 -19.25 5.06
N SER A 144 -10.08 -18.41 5.96
CA SER A 144 -10.65 -18.19 7.29
C SER A 144 -11.83 -17.21 7.26
N GLU A 145 -12.91 -17.54 7.98
CA GLU A 145 -14.10 -16.68 8.08
C GLU A 145 -13.78 -15.33 8.72
N ASP A 146 -12.94 -15.29 9.75
CA ASP A 146 -12.55 -14.05 10.43
C ASP A 146 -11.73 -13.14 9.50
N VAL A 147 -10.82 -13.71 8.70
CA VAL A 147 -10.07 -12.96 7.69
C VAL A 147 -11.03 -12.43 6.62
N ARG A 148 -11.94 -13.28 6.09
CA ARG A 148 -12.94 -12.82 5.11
C ARG A 148 -13.75 -11.65 5.62
N LYS A 149 -14.29 -11.72 6.84
CA LYS A 149 -15.06 -10.63 7.44
C LYS A 149 -14.24 -9.33 7.53
N ARG A 150 -12.98 -9.44 7.92
CA ARG A 150 -12.07 -8.30 8.04
C ARG A 150 -11.80 -7.64 6.69
N GLU A 151 -11.46 -8.45 5.67
CA GLU A 151 -11.09 -7.95 4.33
C GLU A 151 -12.31 -7.43 3.55
N LEU A 152 -13.49 -8.00 3.74
CA LEU A 152 -14.71 -7.54 3.08
C LEU A 152 -15.30 -6.28 3.73
N ALA A 153 -15.13 -6.09 5.03
CA ALA A 153 -15.78 -5.02 5.78
C ALA A 153 -15.51 -3.60 5.24
N PRO A 154 -14.31 -3.21 4.80
CA PRO A 154 -14.09 -1.90 4.18
C PRO A 154 -14.88 -1.73 2.88
N LEU A 155 -14.89 -2.75 2.01
CA LEU A 155 -15.56 -2.72 0.72
C LEU A 155 -17.08 -2.69 0.85
N GLN A 156 -17.65 -3.38 1.86
CA GLN A 156 -19.09 -3.37 2.15
C GLN A 156 -19.60 -2.01 2.61
N LYS A 157 -18.75 -1.14 3.17
CA LYS A 157 -19.10 0.24 3.57
C LYS A 157 -19.23 1.21 2.41
N ILE A 158 -18.78 0.81 1.22
CA ILE A 158 -18.82 1.64 0.01
C ILE A 158 -20.18 1.43 -0.68
N SER A 159 -20.98 2.49 -0.76
CA SER A 159 -22.36 2.43 -1.24
C SER A 159 -22.52 2.63 -2.75
N ASP A 160 -21.43 2.96 -3.47
CA ASP A 160 -21.51 3.09 -4.92
C ASP A 160 -21.48 1.73 -5.63
N ASN A 161 -21.82 1.74 -6.93
CA ASN A 161 -21.98 0.54 -7.76
C ASN A 161 -20.73 0.15 -8.56
N TYR A 162 -19.59 0.77 -8.28
CA TYR A 162 -18.35 0.36 -8.93
C TYR A 162 -17.88 -1.01 -8.46
N GLU A 163 -17.11 -1.67 -9.29
CA GLU A 163 -16.63 -3.01 -9.02
C GLU A 163 -15.76 -3.04 -7.75
N LYS A 164 -15.96 -4.09 -6.96
CA LYS A 164 -15.21 -4.36 -5.73
C LYS A 164 -14.64 -5.76 -5.81
N ILE A 165 -13.33 -5.88 -5.63
CA ILE A 165 -12.64 -7.17 -5.67
C ILE A 165 -11.75 -7.36 -4.44
N VAL A 166 -11.58 -8.62 -4.05
CA VAL A 166 -10.52 -9.06 -3.15
C VAL A 166 -9.58 -9.97 -3.93
N LEU A 167 -8.31 -9.60 -3.96
CA LEU A 167 -7.24 -10.40 -4.54
C LEU A 167 -6.54 -11.20 -3.44
N SER A 168 -6.44 -12.52 -3.60
CA SER A 168 -5.77 -13.37 -2.61
C SER A 168 -4.99 -14.50 -3.25
N LEU A 169 -3.89 -14.94 -2.60
CA LEU A 169 -3.14 -16.12 -3.03
C LEU A 169 -3.95 -17.40 -2.79
N ASN A 170 -4.67 -17.45 -1.66
CA ASN A 170 -5.55 -18.56 -1.33
C ASN A 170 -7.00 -18.05 -1.28
N THR A 171 -7.75 -18.27 -2.34
CA THR A 171 -9.16 -17.88 -2.43
C THR A 171 -10.01 -18.72 -1.47
N GLY A 172 -11.13 -18.14 -1.00
CA GLY A 172 -12.14 -18.86 -0.26
C GLY A 172 -12.92 -19.85 -1.15
N MET A 173 -13.97 -20.46 -0.59
CA MET A 173 -14.81 -21.40 -1.33
C MET A 173 -15.67 -20.72 -2.39
N ASP A 174 -16.06 -19.46 -2.15
CA ASP A 174 -16.95 -18.72 -3.02
C ASP A 174 -16.18 -17.74 -3.89
N SER A 175 -16.61 -17.57 -5.12
CA SER A 175 -16.06 -16.59 -6.08
C SER A 175 -16.60 -15.17 -5.85
N SER A 176 -17.63 -15.01 -4.99
CA SER A 176 -18.23 -13.70 -4.67
C SER A 176 -18.87 -13.73 -3.28
N TYR A 177 -18.76 -12.61 -2.57
CA TYR A 177 -19.36 -12.37 -1.25
C TYR A 177 -20.13 -11.04 -1.30
N ASP A 178 -21.45 -11.06 -1.23
CA ASP A 178 -22.31 -9.86 -1.26
C ASP A 178 -21.99 -8.93 -2.44
N GLY A 179 -21.70 -9.49 -3.63
CA GLY A 179 -21.37 -8.74 -4.83
C GLY A 179 -19.89 -8.31 -4.93
N ILE A 180 -19.06 -8.61 -3.94
CA ILE A 180 -17.61 -8.41 -3.97
C ILE A 180 -16.97 -9.67 -4.55
N LYS A 181 -16.26 -9.55 -5.66
CA LYS A 181 -15.58 -10.68 -6.30
C LYS A 181 -14.36 -11.11 -5.50
N SER A 182 -14.17 -12.42 -5.35
CA SER A 182 -12.96 -13.04 -4.79
C SER A 182 -12.18 -13.68 -5.93
N ILE A 183 -10.98 -13.17 -6.20
CA ILE A 183 -10.18 -13.57 -7.37
C ILE A 183 -8.81 -14.05 -6.89
N ASN A 184 -8.33 -15.14 -7.47
CA ASN A 184 -6.95 -15.57 -7.23
C ASN A 184 -5.98 -14.53 -7.79
N LEU A 185 -5.04 -14.10 -6.96
CA LEU A 185 -4.07 -13.07 -7.32
C LEU A 185 -3.20 -13.48 -8.52
N ILE A 186 -2.76 -14.74 -8.58
CA ILE A 186 -1.92 -15.22 -9.68
C ILE A 186 -2.71 -15.21 -10.99
N ASP A 187 -3.95 -15.73 -10.96
CA ASP A 187 -4.81 -15.73 -12.14
C ASP A 187 -5.09 -14.29 -12.63
N TRP A 188 -5.29 -13.37 -11.69
CA TRP A 188 -5.49 -11.96 -12.03
C TRP A 188 -4.24 -11.31 -12.63
N LEU A 189 -3.04 -11.63 -12.12
CA LEU A 189 -1.77 -11.09 -12.64
C LEU A 189 -1.47 -11.56 -14.07
N ILE A 190 -1.85 -12.80 -14.43
CA ILE A 190 -1.62 -13.36 -15.77
C ILE A 190 -2.79 -13.10 -16.74
N SER A 191 -3.93 -12.58 -16.26
CA SER A 191 -5.01 -12.14 -17.14
C SER A 191 -4.64 -10.86 -17.88
N GLU A 192 -5.04 -10.76 -19.15
CA GLU A 192 -4.87 -9.54 -19.95
C GLU A 192 -5.81 -8.42 -19.54
#